data_d02a157ee6e3c7ea1059ad741210b05e
#
_entry.id   d02a157ee6e3c7ea1059ad741210b05e
#
_cell.length_a   1.000
_cell.length_b   1.000
_cell.length_c   1.000
_cell.angle_alpha   90.00
_cell.angle_beta   90.00
_cell.angle_gamma   90.00
#
_symmetry.space_group_name_H-M   'P 1'
#
loop_
_entity.id
_entity.type
_entity.pdbx_description
1 polymer ?
#
loop_
_entity_poly.entity_id
_entity_poly.type
_entity_poly.pdbx_seq_one_letter_code
_entity_poly.pdbx_strand_id
1 'polypeptide(L)'
;MNFKQLKNFDFKNIDIDRNQFERITVGVIILCALSLFLVTIKTQHSIKIDGTKITYKGQMQNHRLNGQGTLTYDNGDTYTGEFKNGSFNGQGTFKSHEGWIYQGEFKSGQADGQGNLTTENKVTYKGKFKQGIFKG
;
A
#
# COMPACT_ATOMS: atom_id res chain seq x y z
N MET A 1 32.97 -4.16 -23.55
CA MET A 1 34.00 -4.58 -22.60
C MET A 1 34.04 -6.11 -22.60
N ASN A 2 35.15 -6.70 -23.02
CA ASN A 2 35.21 -8.14 -23.31
C ASN A 2 35.54 -8.90 -22.02
N PHE A 3 34.85 -9.99 -21.71
CA PHE A 3 34.97 -10.81 -20.51
C PHE A 3 36.41 -11.33 -20.23
N LYS A 4 37.29 -11.32 -21.23
CA LYS A 4 38.71 -11.65 -21.14
C LYS A 4 39.55 -10.59 -20.42
N GLN A 5 39.07 -9.34 -20.36
CA GLN A 5 39.82 -8.25 -19.71
C GLN A 5 39.62 -8.24 -18.18
N LEU A 6 38.56 -8.87 -17.68
CA LEU A 6 38.29 -8.96 -16.23
C LEU A 6 39.17 -10.00 -15.48
N LYS A 7 39.75 -10.94 -16.22
CA LYS A 7 40.62 -12.01 -15.61
C LYS A 7 42.01 -11.53 -15.18
N ASN A 8 42.47 -10.37 -15.67
CA ASN A 8 43.78 -9.82 -15.38
C ASN A 8 43.75 -8.57 -14.48
N PHE A 9 42.63 -8.34 -13.78
CA PHE A 9 42.58 -7.26 -12.81
C PHE A 9 43.24 -7.77 -11.51
N ASP A 10 44.47 -7.33 -11.29
CA ASP A 10 45.23 -7.66 -10.08
C ASP A 10 44.82 -6.76 -8.93
N PHE A 11 43.97 -7.29 -8.05
CA PHE A 11 43.51 -6.60 -6.85
C PHE A 11 44.60 -6.35 -5.81
N LYS A 12 45.82 -6.85 -6.03
CA LYS A 12 46.92 -6.78 -5.07
C LYS A 12 47.61 -5.43 -4.98
N ASN A 13 47.40 -4.54 -5.98
CA ASN A 13 48.06 -3.23 -6.09
C ASN A 13 47.11 -2.06 -6.02
N ILE A 14 45.94 -2.21 -5.40
CA ILE A 14 45.05 -1.09 -5.16
C ILE A 14 45.46 -0.45 -3.82
N ASP A 15 46.32 0.56 -3.91
CA ASP A 15 46.68 1.40 -2.76
C ASP A 15 45.55 2.41 -2.55
N ILE A 16 44.56 2.00 -1.74
CA ILE A 16 43.41 2.86 -1.40
C ILE A 16 43.81 3.66 -0.17
N ASP A 17 44.02 4.96 -0.36
CA ASP A 17 44.21 5.88 0.74
C ASP A 17 42.97 5.90 1.67
N ARG A 18 43.20 6.11 2.97
CA ARG A 18 42.17 6.09 4.02
C ARG A 18 40.97 6.98 3.66
N ASN A 19 41.22 8.15 3.09
CA ASN A 19 40.17 9.07 2.64
C ASN A 19 39.36 8.53 1.46
N GLN A 20 40.01 7.80 0.56
CA GLN A 20 39.34 7.13 -0.57
C GLN A 20 38.49 5.95 -0.08
N PHE A 21 38.99 5.19 0.88
CA PHE A 21 38.26 4.10 1.51
C PHE A 21 36.99 4.61 2.20
N GLU A 22 37.07 5.70 2.98
CA GLU A 22 35.91 6.32 3.62
C GLU A 22 34.87 6.80 2.59
N ARG A 23 35.28 7.42 1.50
CA ARG A 23 34.39 7.87 0.42
C ARG A 23 33.70 6.71 -0.30
N ILE A 24 34.44 5.62 -0.56
CA ILE A 24 33.89 4.42 -1.19
C ILE A 24 32.90 3.74 -0.26
N THR A 25 33.20 3.61 1.03
CA THR A 25 32.27 3.00 2.01
C THR A 25 30.99 3.80 2.17
N VAL A 26 31.08 5.13 2.25
CA VAL A 26 29.90 6.01 2.29
C VAL A 26 29.09 5.87 1.01
N GLY A 27 29.74 5.84 -0.17
CA GLY A 27 29.06 5.65 -1.45
C GLY A 27 28.32 4.31 -1.54
N VAL A 28 28.93 3.21 -1.06
CA VAL A 28 28.29 1.88 -1.02
C VAL A 28 27.10 1.87 -0.06
N ILE A 29 27.22 2.50 1.10
CA ILE A 29 26.11 2.58 2.08
C ILE A 29 24.93 3.36 1.48
N ILE A 30 25.19 4.47 0.78
CA ILE A 30 24.15 5.26 0.11
C ILE A 30 23.47 4.44 -0.99
N LEU A 31 24.23 3.72 -1.82
CA LEU A 31 23.69 2.85 -2.85
C LEU A 31 22.83 1.71 -2.27
N CYS A 32 23.28 1.09 -1.18
CA CYS A 32 22.51 0.07 -0.48
C CYS A 32 21.22 0.64 0.12
N ALA A 33 21.27 1.83 0.73
CA ALA A 33 20.09 2.50 1.28
C ALA A 33 19.09 2.87 0.17
N LEU A 34 19.55 3.37 -0.98
CA LEU A 34 18.72 3.65 -2.15
C LEU A 34 18.10 2.38 -2.72
N SER A 35 18.86 1.28 -2.79
CA SER A 35 18.37 -0.02 -3.26
C SER A 35 17.27 -0.56 -2.34
N LEU A 36 17.45 -0.49 -1.02
CA LEU A 36 16.43 -0.88 -0.05
C LEU A 36 15.19 0.04 -0.14
N PHE A 37 15.38 1.34 -0.36
CA PHE A 37 14.28 2.28 -0.55
C PHE A 37 13.46 1.95 -1.81
N LEU A 38 14.12 1.62 -2.93
CA LEU A 38 13.45 1.22 -4.17
C LEU A 38 12.67 -0.10 -4.02
N VAL A 39 13.18 -1.05 -3.22
CA VAL A 39 12.48 -2.32 -2.93
C VAL A 39 11.24 -2.09 -2.07
N THR A 40 11.22 -1.05 -1.25
CA THR A 40 10.04 -0.71 -0.42
C THR A 40 8.95 0.08 -1.17
N ILE A 41 9.20 0.52 -2.40
CA ILE A 41 8.16 1.11 -3.25
C ILE A 41 7.18 0.00 -3.63
N LYS A 42 6.09 -0.08 -2.88
CA LYS A 42 4.99 -0.99 -3.18
C LYS A 42 4.34 -0.55 -4.49
N THR A 43 4.47 -1.36 -5.51
CA THR A 43 3.90 -1.07 -6.83
C THR A 43 2.38 -1.00 -6.73
N GLN A 44 1.81 0.14 -7.09
CA GLN A 44 0.36 0.30 -7.18
C GLN A 44 -0.10 -0.18 -8.55
N HIS A 45 -1.09 -1.06 -8.53
CA HIS A 45 -1.74 -1.57 -9.73
C HIS A 45 -3.10 -0.89 -9.91
N SER A 46 -3.43 -0.54 -11.14
CA SER A 46 -4.78 -0.13 -11.52
C SER A 46 -5.36 -1.22 -12.40
N ILE A 47 -6.40 -1.86 -11.91
CA ILE A 47 -7.11 -2.93 -12.64
C ILE A 47 -8.58 -2.58 -12.78
N LYS A 48 -9.16 -2.91 -13.95
CA LYS A 48 -10.60 -3.05 -14.14
C LYS A 48 -10.94 -4.52 -14.00
N ILE A 49 -11.94 -4.82 -13.19
CA ILE A 49 -12.44 -6.19 -13.06
C ILE A 49 -13.33 -6.45 -14.27
N ASP A 50 -12.94 -7.43 -15.10
CA ASP A 50 -13.56 -7.75 -16.37
C ASP A 50 -15.07 -8.06 -16.19
N GLY A 51 -15.91 -7.50 -17.08
CA GLY A 51 -17.36 -7.66 -17.02
C GLY A 51 -18.08 -6.77 -15.99
N THR A 52 -17.37 -5.99 -15.20
CA THR A 52 -17.93 -5.03 -14.24
C THR A 52 -17.26 -3.66 -14.40
N LYS A 53 -17.96 -2.58 -14.04
CA LYS A 53 -17.36 -1.23 -13.99
C LYS A 53 -16.61 -0.97 -12.67
N ILE A 54 -16.16 -2.04 -12.00
CA ILE A 54 -15.40 -1.92 -10.76
C ILE A 54 -13.93 -1.64 -11.09
N THR A 55 -13.39 -0.59 -10.49
CA THR A 55 -12.00 -0.19 -10.66
C THR A 55 -11.27 -0.26 -9.32
N TYR A 56 -10.11 -0.89 -9.31
CA TYR A 56 -9.21 -0.92 -8.16
C TYR A 56 -7.91 -0.20 -8.48
N LYS A 57 -7.44 0.62 -7.54
CA LYS A 57 -6.10 1.25 -7.56
C LYS A 57 -5.44 1.00 -6.22
N GLY A 58 -4.37 0.24 -6.18
CA GLY A 58 -3.68 -0.06 -4.93
C GLY A 58 -2.73 -1.24 -5.02
N GLN A 59 -2.39 -1.74 -3.85
CA GLN A 59 -1.42 -2.83 -3.69
C GLN A 59 -2.07 -4.18 -3.89
N MET A 60 -1.36 -5.08 -4.53
CA MET A 60 -1.77 -6.46 -4.74
C MET A 60 -0.67 -7.42 -4.31
N GLN A 61 -1.06 -8.57 -3.79
CA GLN A 61 -0.18 -9.69 -3.48
C GLN A 61 -0.86 -11.00 -3.87
N ASN A 62 -0.14 -11.86 -4.60
CA ASN A 62 -0.68 -13.14 -5.06
C ASN A 62 -2.03 -13.00 -5.78
N HIS A 63 -2.15 -12.02 -6.69
CA HIS A 63 -3.37 -11.70 -7.45
C HIS A 63 -4.58 -11.33 -6.60
N ARG A 64 -4.38 -10.94 -5.35
CA ARG A 64 -5.43 -10.46 -4.44
C ARG A 64 -5.15 -9.04 -3.99
N LEU A 65 -6.21 -8.29 -3.72
CA LEU A 65 -6.10 -6.96 -3.12
C LEU A 65 -5.51 -7.12 -1.72
N ASN A 66 -4.39 -6.45 -1.47
CA ASN A 66 -3.64 -6.58 -0.21
C ASN A 66 -2.89 -5.28 0.06
N GLY A 67 -2.99 -4.75 1.27
CA GLY A 67 -2.41 -3.48 1.65
C GLY A 67 -3.32 -2.30 1.31
N GLN A 68 -2.77 -1.12 1.09
CA GLN A 68 -3.54 0.11 0.85
C GLN A 68 -4.07 0.18 -0.58
N GLY A 69 -5.33 0.61 -0.72
CA GLY A 69 -5.93 0.79 -2.03
C GLY A 69 -7.27 1.52 -2.00
N THR A 70 -7.77 1.80 -3.20
CA THR A 70 -9.09 2.39 -3.44
C THR A 70 -9.86 1.50 -4.40
N LEU A 71 -11.06 1.09 -4.00
CA LEU A 71 -12.01 0.35 -4.82
C LEU A 71 -13.17 1.28 -5.15
N THR A 72 -13.51 1.38 -6.43
CA THR A 72 -14.65 2.17 -6.92
C THR A 72 -15.62 1.23 -7.62
N TYR A 73 -16.87 1.23 -7.16
CA TYR A 73 -17.98 0.49 -7.75
C TYR A 73 -18.66 1.28 -8.86
N ASP A 74 -19.36 0.59 -9.73
CA ASP A 74 -20.08 1.22 -10.86
C ASP A 74 -21.23 2.12 -10.43
N ASN A 75 -21.84 1.86 -9.27
CA ASN A 75 -22.88 2.71 -8.66
C ASN A 75 -22.34 3.99 -8.02
N GLY A 76 -21.02 4.19 -8.00
CA GLY A 76 -20.37 5.35 -7.38
C GLY A 76 -19.91 5.16 -5.93
N ASP A 77 -20.17 4.03 -5.31
CA ASP A 77 -19.61 3.70 -4.00
C ASP A 77 -18.08 3.61 -4.08
N THR A 78 -17.39 4.06 -3.05
CA THR A 78 -15.94 3.96 -2.97
C THR A 78 -15.49 3.46 -1.60
N TYR A 79 -14.49 2.60 -1.60
CA TYR A 79 -13.74 2.25 -0.39
C TYR A 79 -12.28 2.66 -0.57
N THR A 80 -11.73 3.35 0.42
CA THR A 80 -10.30 3.68 0.50
C THR A 80 -9.76 3.25 1.84
N GLY A 81 -8.76 2.38 1.84
CA GLY A 81 -8.18 1.87 3.08
C GLY A 81 -7.42 0.58 2.88
N GLU A 82 -7.33 -0.20 3.93
CA GLU A 82 -6.59 -1.44 3.96
C GLU A 82 -7.40 -2.61 3.40
N PHE A 83 -6.71 -3.46 2.65
CA PHE A 83 -7.22 -4.73 2.13
C PHE A 83 -6.40 -5.89 2.68
N LYS A 84 -7.05 -6.99 2.94
CA LYS A 84 -6.42 -8.27 3.29
C LYS A 84 -7.12 -9.40 2.54
N ASN A 85 -6.36 -10.10 1.68
CA ASN A 85 -6.86 -11.22 0.88
C ASN A 85 -8.16 -10.90 0.11
N GLY A 86 -8.26 -9.69 -0.45
CA GLY A 86 -9.41 -9.25 -1.24
C GLY A 86 -10.57 -8.66 -0.46
N SER A 87 -10.49 -8.57 0.87
CA SER A 87 -11.54 -8.01 1.74
C SER A 87 -11.07 -6.71 2.40
N PHE A 88 -12.01 -5.81 2.71
CA PHE A 88 -11.73 -4.64 3.54
C PHE A 88 -11.28 -5.11 4.92
N ASN A 89 -10.20 -4.54 5.41
CA ASN A 89 -9.62 -4.91 6.70
C ASN A 89 -8.84 -3.72 7.26
N GLY A 90 -8.76 -3.60 8.59
CA GLY A 90 -8.05 -2.48 9.22
C GLY A 90 -8.77 -1.16 9.04
N GLN A 91 -8.02 -0.05 8.96
CA GLN A 91 -8.58 1.28 8.84
C GLN A 91 -9.00 1.59 7.40
N GLY A 92 -10.19 2.17 7.26
CA GLY A 92 -10.69 2.56 5.95
C GLY A 92 -11.84 3.56 6.00
N THR A 93 -12.17 4.08 4.82
CA THR A 93 -13.31 4.97 4.60
C THR A 93 -14.15 4.41 3.48
N PHE A 94 -15.41 4.16 3.76
CA PHE A 94 -16.42 3.82 2.76
C PHE A 94 -17.33 5.05 2.52
N LYS A 95 -17.47 5.43 1.26
CA LYS A 95 -18.38 6.49 0.83
C LYS A 95 -19.45 5.91 -0.07
N SER A 96 -20.69 6.02 0.34
CA SER A 96 -21.83 5.59 -0.46
C SER A 96 -22.24 6.67 -1.47
N HIS A 97 -22.70 6.26 -2.64
CA HIS A 97 -23.36 7.13 -3.60
C HIS A 97 -24.65 7.75 -3.04
N GLU A 98 -25.23 7.12 -2.01
CA GLU A 98 -26.40 7.64 -1.28
C GLU A 98 -26.06 8.77 -0.29
N GLY A 99 -24.79 9.17 -0.19
CA GLY A 99 -24.32 10.32 0.60
C GLY A 99 -23.93 10.02 2.04
N TRP A 100 -24.01 8.78 2.51
CA TRP A 100 -23.46 8.44 3.83
C TRP A 100 -21.99 8.00 3.75
N ILE A 101 -21.25 8.21 4.82
CA ILE A 101 -19.81 7.92 4.92
C ILE A 101 -19.53 7.17 6.22
N TYR A 102 -18.86 6.03 6.13
CA TYR A 102 -18.27 5.36 7.29
C TYR A 102 -16.75 5.48 7.26
N GLN A 103 -16.16 5.86 8.38
CA GLN A 103 -14.72 5.93 8.58
C GLN A 103 -14.35 5.21 9.87
N GLY A 104 -13.55 4.17 9.80
CA GLY A 104 -13.14 3.40 10.96
C GLY A 104 -12.59 2.04 10.63
N GLU A 105 -12.74 1.12 11.57
CA GLU A 105 -12.20 -0.23 11.48
C GLU A 105 -13.10 -1.15 10.67
N PHE A 106 -12.47 -1.96 9.82
CA PHE A 106 -13.10 -3.02 9.03
C PHE A 106 -12.50 -4.37 9.38
N LYS A 107 -13.32 -5.40 9.37
CA LYS A 107 -12.92 -6.78 9.50
C LYS A 107 -13.73 -7.65 8.55
N SER A 108 -13.02 -8.38 7.69
CA SER A 108 -13.64 -9.29 6.70
C SER A 108 -14.75 -8.64 5.88
N GLY A 109 -14.52 -7.39 5.43
CA GLY A 109 -15.44 -6.65 4.59
C GLY A 109 -16.54 -5.87 5.31
N GLN A 110 -16.62 -5.92 6.63
CA GLN A 110 -17.67 -5.29 7.44
C GLN A 110 -17.07 -4.27 8.42
N ALA A 111 -17.83 -3.20 8.73
CA ALA A 111 -17.48 -2.29 9.82
C ALA A 111 -17.47 -3.08 11.16
N ASP A 112 -16.32 -3.20 11.78
CA ASP A 112 -16.13 -3.93 13.04
C ASP A 112 -14.99 -3.29 13.84
N GLY A 113 -15.31 -2.67 14.95
CA GLY A 113 -14.41 -1.89 15.79
C GLY A 113 -14.87 -0.45 15.95
N GLN A 114 -13.95 0.46 16.22
CA GLN A 114 -14.25 1.88 16.39
C GLN A 114 -14.44 2.58 15.05
N GLY A 115 -15.46 3.44 14.96
CA GLY A 115 -15.72 4.17 13.73
C GLY A 115 -16.73 5.30 13.87
N ASN A 116 -16.85 6.08 12.80
CA ASN A 116 -17.79 7.17 12.65
C ASN A 116 -18.63 6.93 11.41
N LEU A 117 -19.94 6.87 11.58
CA LEU A 117 -20.90 6.87 10.49
C LEU A 117 -21.56 8.24 10.39
N THR A 118 -21.37 8.92 9.28
CA THR A 118 -22.06 10.18 8.97
C THR A 118 -23.11 9.89 7.92
N THR A 119 -24.37 10.16 8.24
CA THR A 119 -25.51 9.96 7.33
C THR A 119 -25.58 11.07 6.28
N GLU A 120 -26.41 10.89 5.24
CA GLU A 120 -26.72 11.91 4.25
C GLU A 120 -27.17 13.24 4.89
N ASN A 121 -28.00 13.17 5.94
CA ASN A 121 -28.48 14.32 6.70
C ASN A 121 -27.45 14.92 7.69
N LYS A 122 -26.16 14.53 7.57
CA LYS A 122 -25.06 15.01 8.41
C LYS A 122 -25.17 14.63 9.90
N VAL A 123 -25.99 13.65 10.24
CA VAL A 123 -26.00 13.06 11.59
C VAL A 123 -24.83 12.10 11.70
N THR A 124 -24.06 12.22 12.78
CA THR A 124 -22.88 11.39 13.02
C THR A 124 -23.08 10.45 14.21
N TYR A 125 -22.84 9.18 13.99
CA TYR A 125 -22.80 8.14 15.01
C TYR A 125 -21.33 7.72 15.20
N LYS A 126 -20.77 8.06 16.35
CA LYS A 126 -19.39 7.73 16.73
C LYS A 126 -19.38 6.70 17.84
N GLY A 127 -18.70 5.60 17.63
CA GLY A 127 -18.58 4.55 18.63
C GLY A 127 -18.20 3.22 18.04
N LYS A 128 -18.64 2.16 18.73
CA LYS A 128 -18.31 0.78 18.38
C LYS A 128 -19.29 0.21 17.38
N PHE A 129 -18.77 -0.41 16.35
CA PHE A 129 -19.52 -1.20 15.37
C PHE A 129 -19.21 -2.68 15.54
N LYS A 130 -20.15 -3.53 15.27
CA LYS A 130 -20.00 -4.99 15.24
C LYS A 130 -20.76 -5.56 14.06
N GLN A 131 -20.02 -6.18 13.12
CA GLN A 131 -20.60 -6.76 11.90
C GLN A 131 -21.54 -5.79 11.16
N GLY A 132 -21.11 -4.54 10.99
CA GLY A 132 -21.87 -3.48 10.32
C GLY A 132 -22.94 -2.81 11.18
N ILE A 133 -23.15 -3.22 12.42
CA ILE A 133 -24.20 -2.70 13.32
C ILE A 133 -23.60 -1.78 14.37
N PHE A 134 -24.12 -0.58 14.53
CA PHE A 134 -23.73 0.35 15.57
C PHE A 134 -24.17 -0.17 16.96
N LYS A 135 -23.26 -0.17 17.92
CA LYS A 135 -23.50 -0.66 19.29
C LYS A 135 -23.46 0.43 20.36
N GLY A 136 -23.05 1.65 19.97
CA GLY A 136 -22.87 2.76 20.91
C GLY A 136 -21.42 3.06 21.21
#